data_248bd822d1e0a0be698d838414a44203
#
_entry.id   248bd822d1e0a0be698d838414a44203
#
_cell.length_a   1.000
_cell.length_b   1.000
_cell.length_c   1.000
_cell.angle_alpha   90.00
_cell.angle_beta   90.00
_cell.angle_gamma   90.00
#
_symmetry.space_group_name_H-M   'P 1'
#
loop_
_entity.id
_entity.type
_entity.pdbx_description
1 polymer ?
#
loop_
_entity_poly.entity_id
_entity_poly.type
_entity_poly.pdbx_seq_one_letter_code
_entity_poly.pdbx_strand_id
1 'polypeptide(L)'
;MNFDLSKKKLTEINQYLQNVGRKSNVRKFKIDNPSGHHAICAGLKDDIDVTINGHTGYYCAGMNQNASITINGNVGTGVAENMMSGNVIVKGNASQSAGATGHGGNLVIEGDASSRCGISMKGINIIVKGLSLIHISEPTRPY
;
A
#
# COMPACT_ATOMS: atom_id res chain seq x y z
N MET A 1 -14.40 3.60 -11.68
CA MET A 1 -13.73 2.93 -12.81
C MET A 1 -13.08 1.65 -12.32
N ASN A 2 -13.29 0.57 -13.03
CA ASN A 2 -12.84 -0.74 -12.57
C ASN A 2 -11.82 -1.33 -13.54
N PHE A 3 -10.81 -1.97 -12.98
CA PHE A 3 -9.79 -2.70 -13.71
C PHE A 3 -9.80 -4.16 -13.27
N ASP A 4 -9.52 -5.05 -14.20
CA ASP A 4 -9.45 -6.49 -13.92
C ASP A 4 -8.08 -7.00 -14.38
N LEU A 5 -7.24 -7.40 -13.43
CA LEU A 5 -5.89 -7.87 -13.72
C LEU A 5 -5.87 -9.23 -14.44
N SER A 6 -6.99 -9.94 -14.49
CA SER A 6 -7.09 -11.14 -15.32
C SER A 6 -7.26 -10.80 -16.81
N LYS A 7 -7.58 -9.54 -17.14
CA LYS A 7 -7.86 -9.10 -18.52
C LYS A 7 -6.94 -8.01 -19.00
N LYS A 8 -6.32 -7.25 -18.11
CA LYS A 8 -5.49 -6.11 -18.46
C LYS A 8 -4.14 -6.22 -17.77
N LYS A 9 -3.08 -5.76 -18.43
CA LYS A 9 -1.74 -5.83 -17.88
C LYS A 9 -1.56 -4.86 -16.74
N LEU A 10 -0.82 -5.28 -15.72
CA LEU A 10 -0.52 -4.43 -14.57
C LEU A 10 0.16 -3.13 -14.97
N THR A 11 1.11 -3.19 -15.91
CA THR A 11 1.82 -1.98 -16.36
C THR A 11 0.87 -0.95 -16.94
N GLU A 12 -0.16 -1.36 -17.67
CA GLU A 12 -1.16 -0.44 -18.21
C GLU A 12 -1.98 0.19 -17.09
N ILE A 13 -2.39 -0.61 -16.11
CA ILE A 13 -3.17 -0.09 -14.98
C ILE A 13 -2.35 0.89 -14.16
N ASN A 14 -1.10 0.55 -13.82
CA ASN A 14 -0.24 1.44 -13.06
C ASN A 14 0.03 2.74 -13.82
N GLN A 15 0.31 2.66 -15.11
CA GLN A 15 0.53 3.87 -15.92
C GLN A 15 -0.69 4.78 -15.94
N TYR A 16 -1.88 4.19 -16.08
CA TYR A 16 -3.11 4.96 -16.04
C TYR A 16 -3.27 5.68 -14.70
N LEU A 17 -3.09 4.94 -13.59
CA LEU A 17 -3.27 5.50 -12.25
C LEU A 17 -2.20 6.52 -11.90
N GLN A 18 -0.98 6.35 -12.41
CA GLN A 18 0.11 7.30 -12.20
C GLN A 18 -0.11 8.63 -12.92
N ASN A 19 -0.97 8.66 -13.93
CA ASN A 19 -1.18 9.82 -14.79
C ASN A 19 -2.61 10.37 -14.75
N VAL A 20 -3.35 10.10 -13.69
CA VAL A 20 -4.74 10.58 -13.57
C VAL A 20 -4.78 12.12 -13.56
N GLY A 21 -3.90 12.74 -12.80
CA GLY A 21 -3.82 14.19 -12.72
C GLY A 21 -4.97 14.80 -11.93
N ARG A 22 -4.95 16.13 -11.82
CA ARG A 22 -5.95 16.86 -11.05
C ARG A 22 -7.23 17.16 -11.83
N LYS A 23 -7.20 17.07 -13.15
CA LYS A 23 -8.31 17.47 -14.01
C LYS A 23 -9.33 16.36 -14.23
N SER A 24 -9.00 15.14 -13.87
CA SER A 24 -9.92 14.03 -14.05
C SER A 24 -11.07 14.12 -13.06
N ASN A 25 -12.29 13.87 -13.55
CA ASN A 25 -13.47 13.79 -12.70
C ASN A 25 -13.56 12.45 -11.98
N VAL A 26 -12.89 11.42 -12.49
CA VAL A 26 -12.88 10.09 -11.88
C VAL A 26 -11.76 10.05 -10.87
N ARG A 27 -12.15 9.86 -9.60
CA ARG A 27 -11.20 9.83 -8.48
C ARG A 27 -11.23 8.50 -7.73
N LYS A 28 -12.16 7.62 -8.04
CA LYS A 28 -12.30 6.33 -7.36
C LYS A 28 -12.11 5.20 -8.36
N PHE A 29 -11.26 4.26 -7.99
CA PHE A 29 -10.88 3.15 -8.85
C PHE A 29 -10.94 1.84 -8.07
N LYS A 30 -11.23 0.76 -8.77
CA LYS A 30 -11.19 -0.59 -8.20
C LYS A 30 -10.33 -1.48 -9.07
N ILE A 31 -9.57 -2.35 -8.44
CA ILE A 31 -8.75 -3.35 -9.12
C ILE A 31 -9.19 -4.72 -8.61
N ASP A 32 -9.66 -5.55 -9.52
CA ASP A 32 -10.08 -6.91 -9.22
C ASP A 32 -9.05 -7.93 -9.71
N ASN A 33 -9.05 -9.10 -9.07
CA ASN A 33 -8.19 -10.23 -9.44
C ASN A 33 -6.69 -9.89 -9.41
N PRO A 34 -6.20 -9.31 -8.30
CA PRO A 34 -4.76 -9.04 -8.20
C PRO A 34 -3.90 -10.29 -8.20
N SER A 35 -4.42 -11.41 -7.69
CA SER A 35 -3.80 -12.74 -7.78
C SER A 35 -2.30 -12.75 -7.47
N GLY A 36 -1.89 -12.02 -6.44
CA GLY A 36 -0.49 -11.99 -6.02
C GLY A 36 0.45 -11.19 -6.90
N HIS A 37 -0.05 -10.39 -7.84
CA HIS A 37 0.80 -9.53 -8.66
C HIS A 37 1.62 -8.58 -7.81
N HIS A 38 2.86 -8.31 -8.25
CA HIS A 38 3.78 -7.41 -7.56
C HIS A 38 3.61 -5.96 -8.03
N ALA A 39 3.94 -5.02 -7.16
CA ALA A 39 3.98 -3.58 -7.47
C ALA A 39 2.65 -2.97 -7.93
N ILE A 40 1.53 -3.55 -7.50
CA ILE A 40 0.22 -2.98 -7.80
C ILE A 40 0.13 -1.60 -7.14
N CYS A 41 -0.28 -0.59 -7.90
CA CYS A 41 -0.41 0.79 -7.44
C CYS A 41 0.91 1.40 -6.94
N ALA A 42 2.05 0.96 -7.46
CA ALA A 42 3.32 1.58 -7.13
C ALA A 42 3.46 2.95 -7.81
N GLY A 43 4.04 3.91 -7.10
CA GLY A 43 4.36 5.21 -7.68
C GLY A 43 3.19 6.15 -7.92
N LEU A 44 2.08 5.98 -7.23
CA LEU A 44 0.94 6.88 -7.37
C LEU A 44 1.24 8.22 -6.71
N LYS A 45 0.90 9.30 -7.37
CA LYS A 45 1.20 10.67 -6.91
C LYS A 45 -0.03 11.55 -6.76
N ASP A 46 -1.15 11.17 -7.33
CA ASP A 46 -2.36 11.99 -7.32
C ASP A 46 -3.28 11.59 -6.16
N ASP A 47 -4.13 12.53 -5.76
CA ASP A 47 -5.11 12.33 -4.70
C ASP A 47 -6.31 11.55 -5.23
N ILE A 48 -6.15 10.24 -5.29
CA ILE A 48 -7.17 9.32 -5.79
C ILE A 48 -7.41 8.21 -4.76
N ASP A 49 -8.57 7.57 -4.85
CA ASP A 49 -8.92 6.41 -4.02
C ASP A 49 -8.88 5.15 -4.87
N VAL A 50 -8.09 4.17 -4.44
CA VAL A 50 -7.99 2.89 -5.11
C VAL A 50 -8.33 1.78 -4.13
N THR A 51 -9.23 0.89 -4.53
CA THR A 51 -9.56 -0.31 -3.76
C THR A 51 -9.10 -1.52 -4.55
N ILE A 52 -8.28 -2.36 -3.91
CA ILE A 52 -7.77 -3.59 -4.51
C ILE A 52 -8.48 -4.75 -3.84
N ASN A 53 -9.20 -5.57 -4.60
CA ASN A 53 -10.01 -6.67 -4.07
C ASN A 53 -9.27 -7.99 -4.26
N GLY A 54 -8.52 -8.39 -3.24
CA GLY A 54 -7.79 -9.65 -3.22
C GLY A 54 -6.38 -9.49 -2.69
N HIS A 55 -5.60 -10.57 -2.77
CA HIS A 55 -4.24 -10.60 -2.25
C HIS A 55 -3.24 -10.03 -3.25
N THR A 56 -2.25 -9.31 -2.75
CA THR A 56 -1.21 -8.71 -3.58
C THR A 56 0.16 -9.30 -3.26
N GLY A 57 1.10 -9.14 -4.19
CA GLY A 57 2.47 -9.57 -4.00
C GLY A 57 3.35 -8.49 -3.39
N TYR A 58 4.60 -8.41 -3.84
CA TYR A 58 5.59 -7.48 -3.29
C TYR A 58 5.34 -6.04 -3.71
N TYR A 59 5.73 -5.12 -2.85
CA TYR A 59 5.82 -3.70 -3.16
C TYR A 59 4.48 -3.05 -3.55
N CYS A 60 3.37 -3.60 -3.06
CA CYS A 60 2.07 -2.98 -3.29
C CYS A 60 2.05 -1.59 -2.66
N ALA A 61 1.52 -0.62 -3.39
CA ALA A 61 1.45 0.77 -2.94
C ALA A 61 2.81 1.39 -2.62
N GLY A 62 3.89 0.86 -3.19
CA GLY A 62 5.22 1.42 -2.99
C GLY A 62 5.34 2.85 -3.51
N MET A 63 6.13 3.67 -2.86
CA MET A 63 6.38 5.08 -3.24
C MET A 63 5.11 5.92 -3.34
N ASN A 64 4.09 5.63 -2.54
CA ASN A 64 2.84 6.39 -2.58
C ASN A 64 3.09 7.84 -2.12
N GLN A 65 2.56 8.80 -2.88
CA GLN A 65 2.70 10.20 -2.54
C GLN A 65 1.42 10.83 -1.99
N ASN A 66 0.26 10.54 -2.56
CA ASN A 66 -0.98 11.17 -2.11
C ASN A 66 -2.20 10.27 -2.17
N ALA A 67 -2.10 9.12 -2.78
CA ALA A 67 -3.28 8.29 -2.98
C ALA A 67 -3.74 7.63 -1.68
N SER A 68 -5.03 7.33 -1.62
CA SER A 68 -5.62 6.50 -0.57
C SER A 68 -5.88 5.12 -1.17
N ILE A 69 -5.17 4.12 -0.67
CA ILE A 69 -5.20 2.77 -1.23
C ILE A 69 -5.69 1.81 -0.16
N THR A 70 -6.77 1.10 -0.45
CA THR A 70 -7.33 0.08 0.44
C THR A 70 -7.16 -1.28 -0.21
N ILE A 71 -6.55 -2.23 0.50
CA ILE A 71 -6.36 -3.58 0.01
C ILE A 71 -7.24 -4.53 0.82
N ASN A 72 -8.23 -5.13 0.15
CA ASN A 72 -9.15 -6.09 0.77
C ASN A 72 -8.57 -7.49 0.63
N GLY A 73 -7.48 -7.73 1.35
CA GLY A 73 -6.76 -9.00 1.33
C GLY A 73 -5.43 -8.87 2.02
N ASN A 74 -4.61 -9.89 1.88
CA ASN A 74 -3.27 -9.91 2.43
C ASN A 74 -2.28 -9.30 1.44
N VAL A 75 -1.19 -8.75 1.95
CA VAL A 75 -0.16 -8.14 1.11
C VAL A 75 1.17 -8.87 1.32
N GLY A 76 1.98 -8.87 0.28
CA GLY A 76 3.32 -9.42 0.33
C GLY A 76 4.32 -8.46 0.95
N THR A 77 5.61 -8.76 0.79
CA THR A 77 6.70 -7.96 1.35
C THR A 77 6.71 -6.54 0.79
N GLY A 78 6.92 -5.56 1.67
CA GLY A 78 7.17 -4.19 1.23
C GLY A 78 5.94 -3.37 0.90
N VAL A 79 4.77 -3.67 1.49
CA VAL A 79 3.59 -2.83 1.29
C VAL A 79 3.89 -1.40 1.76
N ALA A 80 3.52 -0.41 0.97
CA ALA A 80 3.74 1.01 1.26
C ALA A 80 5.21 1.36 1.52
N GLU A 81 6.12 0.61 0.98
CA GLU A 81 7.55 0.90 1.11
C GLU A 81 7.87 2.25 0.45
N ASN A 82 8.74 3.02 1.07
CA ASN A 82 9.10 4.38 0.61
C ASN A 82 7.91 5.33 0.51
N MET A 83 6.90 5.14 1.33
CA MET A 83 5.72 6.00 1.33
C MET A 83 6.09 7.44 1.71
N MET A 84 5.62 8.41 0.93
CA MET A 84 5.89 9.82 1.16
C MET A 84 4.73 10.52 1.85
N SER A 85 3.50 10.17 1.52
CA SER A 85 2.30 10.76 2.05
C SER A 85 1.09 9.91 1.60
N GLY A 86 -0.11 10.28 2.03
CA GLY A 86 -1.33 9.58 1.68
C GLY A 86 -1.72 8.53 2.71
N ASN A 87 -2.57 7.61 2.32
CA ASN A 87 -3.09 6.58 3.24
C ASN A 87 -3.08 5.22 2.56
N VAL A 88 -2.64 4.21 3.29
CA VAL A 88 -2.70 2.82 2.83
C VAL A 88 -3.34 2.00 3.94
N ILE A 89 -4.41 1.27 3.62
CA ILE A 89 -5.13 0.42 4.56
C ILE A 89 -5.10 -1.00 4.04
N VAL A 90 -4.52 -1.91 4.84
CA VAL A 90 -4.50 -3.35 4.57
C VAL A 90 -5.55 -4.00 5.47
N LYS A 91 -6.60 -4.55 4.86
CA LYS A 91 -7.66 -5.22 5.63
C LYS A 91 -7.26 -6.59 6.15
N GLY A 92 -6.32 -7.23 5.50
CA GLY A 92 -5.77 -8.51 5.93
C GLY A 92 -4.43 -8.37 6.63
N ASN A 93 -3.56 -9.33 6.41
CA ASN A 93 -2.25 -9.40 7.04
C ASN A 93 -1.17 -8.83 6.12
N ALA A 94 -0.13 -8.27 6.72
CA ALA A 94 1.04 -7.80 6.00
C ALA A 94 2.21 -8.73 6.26
N SER A 95 3.03 -8.92 5.22
CA SER A 95 4.26 -9.68 5.29
C SER A 95 5.40 -8.79 5.79
N GLN A 96 6.63 -9.12 5.47
CA GLN A 96 7.80 -8.39 5.96
C GLN A 96 7.90 -6.98 5.40
N SER A 97 8.59 -6.13 6.13
CA SER A 97 8.98 -4.78 5.70
C SER A 97 7.82 -3.85 5.33
N ALA A 98 6.65 -4.03 5.96
CA ALA A 98 5.54 -3.10 5.77
C ALA A 98 5.96 -1.68 6.17
N GLY A 99 5.73 -0.72 5.30
CA GLY A 99 6.07 0.69 5.56
C GLY A 99 7.55 0.98 5.65
N ALA A 100 8.40 0.08 5.20
CA ALA A 100 9.85 0.26 5.27
C ALA A 100 10.29 1.55 4.60
N THR A 101 11.24 2.25 5.19
CA THR A 101 11.77 3.52 4.70
C THR A 101 10.73 4.59 4.43
N GLY A 102 9.56 4.50 5.07
CA GLY A 102 8.50 5.49 4.93
C GLY A 102 8.87 6.84 5.52
N HIS A 103 8.54 7.91 4.81
CA HIS A 103 8.84 9.29 5.20
C HIS A 103 7.61 10.03 5.73
N GLY A 104 6.43 9.62 5.36
CA GLY A 104 5.20 10.27 5.81
C GLY A 104 3.98 9.46 5.44
N GLY A 105 2.81 9.96 5.82
CA GLY A 105 1.54 9.32 5.56
C GLY A 105 1.14 8.31 6.63
N ASN A 106 0.09 7.57 6.36
CA ASN A 106 -0.47 6.61 7.31
C ASN A 106 -0.58 5.23 6.66
N LEU A 107 -0.14 4.21 7.38
CA LEU A 107 -0.31 2.81 7.01
C LEU A 107 -1.06 2.11 8.14
N VAL A 108 -2.22 1.56 7.83
CA VAL A 108 -3.04 0.81 8.79
C VAL A 108 -3.10 -0.63 8.34
N ILE A 109 -2.71 -1.55 9.22
CA ILE A 109 -2.80 -2.99 8.97
C ILE A 109 -3.82 -3.53 9.97
N GLU A 110 -4.98 -3.97 9.46
CA GLU A 110 -6.06 -4.45 10.33
C GLU A 110 -5.80 -5.87 10.83
N GLY A 111 -5.08 -6.66 10.07
CA GLY A 111 -4.64 -7.97 10.52
C GLY A 111 -3.29 -7.92 11.22
N ASP A 112 -2.49 -8.97 11.02
CA ASP A 112 -1.19 -9.11 11.65
C ASP A 112 -0.08 -8.54 10.76
N ALA A 113 0.97 -8.05 11.39
CA ALA A 113 2.18 -7.63 10.68
C ALA A 113 3.34 -8.56 11.06
N SER A 114 4.19 -8.82 10.08
CA SER A 114 5.35 -9.68 10.26
C SER A 114 6.59 -8.84 10.59
N SER A 115 7.77 -9.43 10.44
CA SER A 115 9.03 -8.82 10.81
C SER A 115 9.38 -7.59 9.98
N ARG A 116 10.20 -6.72 10.54
CA ARG A 116 10.73 -5.51 9.91
C ARG A 116 9.67 -4.48 9.50
N CYS A 117 8.50 -4.54 10.14
CA CYS A 117 7.49 -3.51 9.95
C CYS A 117 8.09 -2.16 10.37
N GLY A 118 8.02 -1.17 9.48
CA GLY A 118 8.54 0.16 9.75
C GLY A 118 10.05 0.28 9.80
N ILE A 119 10.79 -0.70 9.25
CA ILE A 119 12.26 -0.61 9.29
C ILE A 119 12.74 0.65 8.58
N SER A 120 13.66 1.35 9.21
CA SER A 120 14.22 2.63 8.69
C SER A 120 13.18 3.71 8.41
N MET A 121 12.01 3.63 9.04
CA MET A 121 10.99 4.66 8.86
C MET A 121 11.44 5.98 9.49
N LYS A 122 10.98 7.10 8.92
CA LYS A 122 11.36 8.42 9.39
C LYS A 122 10.19 9.35 9.73
N GLY A 123 9.00 9.08 9.25
CA GLY A 123 7.87 9.95 9.53
C GLY A 123 6.53 9.31 9.25
N ILE A 124 6.53 8.10 8.75
CA ILE A 124 5.29 7.37 8.50
C ILE A 124 4.64 6.96 9.83
N ASN A 125 3.31 7.03 9.88
CA ASN A 125 2.53 6.49 10.99
C ASN A 125 2.06 5.10 10.62
N ILE A 126 2.41 4.12 11.45
CA ILE A 126 2.01 2.73 11.21
C ILE A 126 1.17 2.26 12.39
N ILE A 127 -0.03 1.77 12.09
CA ILE A 127 -0.94 1.22 13.08
C ILE A 127 -1.21 -0.23 12.71
N VAL A 128 -0.90 -1.16 13.60
CA VAL A 128 -1.19 -2.58 13.44
C VAL A 128 -2.24 -2.94 14.46
N LYS A 129 -3.41 -3.36 14.00
CA LYS A 129 -4.52 -3.72 14.90
C LYS A 129 -4.47 -5.17 15.37
N GLY A 130 -3.84 -6.03 14.59
CA GLY A 130 -3.62 -7.43 14.97
C GLY A 130 -2.31 -7.60 15.70
N LEU A 131 -1.75 -8.82 15.58
CA LEU A 131 -0.50 -9.16 16.23
C LEU A 131 0.69 -8.71 15.39
N SER A 132 1.65 -8.07 16.02
CA SER A 132 2.94 -7.79 15.41
C SER A 132 3.95 -8.77 15.99
N LEU A 133 4.57 -9.57 15.11
CA LEU A 133 5.51 -10.60 15.56
C LEU A 133 6.84 -10.04 16.01
N ILE A 134 7.12 -8.80 15.71
CA ILE A 134 8.37 -8.18 16.09
C ILE A 134 8.12 -6.87 16.70
N HIS A 135 9.04 -6.46 17.56
CA HIS A 135 9.09 -5.12 18.03
C HIS A 135 9.05 -4.20 16.86
N ILE A 136 7.95 -3.62 16.65
CA ILE A 136 7.85 -2.48 15.77
C ILE A 136 8.70 -1.47 16.46
N SER A 137 9.79 -1.15 15.82
CA SER A 137 10.80 -0.31 16.42
C SER A 137 10.14 0.82 17.11
N GLU A 138 10.21 0.75 18.24
CA GLU A 138 9.65 1.66 19.02
C GLU A 138 10.28 2.86 19.10
N PRO A 139 10.47 2.64 18.61
CA PRO A 139 10.74 3.35 18.57
C PRO A 139 10.87 3.96 18.82
N THR A 140 10.74 3.28 18.86
CA THR A 140 10.86 3.60 19.14
C THR A 140 10.73 3.91 19.61
N ARG A 141 10.90 3.59 20.00
CA ARG A 141 10.90 3.57 20.51
C ARG A 141 10.93 4.05 20.56
N PRO A 142 10.88 3.88 20.47
CA PRO A 142 11.04 4.02 20.41
C PRO A 142 11.33 4.18 20.14
N TYR A 143 11.60 3.64 20.20
CA TYR A 143 11.95 3.50 20.17
C TYR A 143 12.23 3.92 20.04
#